data_2af8ac7c880d7e53326163b2cca90d36
#
_entry.id   2af8ac7c880d7e53326163b2cca90d36
#
_cell.length_a   1.000
_cell.length_b   1.000
_cell.length_c   1.000
_cell.angle_alpha   90.00
_cell.angle_beta   90.00
_cell.angle_gamma   90.00
#
_symmetry.space_group_name_H-M   'P 1'
#
loop_
_entity.id
_entity.type
_entity.pdbx_description
1 polymer ?
#
loop_
_entity_poly.entity_id
_entity_poly.type
_entity_poly.pdbx_seq_one_letter_code
_entity_poly.pdbx_strand_id
1 'polypeptide(L)'
;MIIDRIHSDFPNAKIGILGIQLPCPNGGITSCYGASGYYHDWYGETVTALNYNKFLEEKCKLDKYKDYCKYFDTKAQFDVEYNYWTKDMKVNNRSEVVERIGINGIHPSLDGYNQIGDSFYRALVEMLKH
;
A
#
# COMPACT_ATOMS: atom_id res chain seq x y z
N MET A 1 13.21 18.48 1.37
CA MET A 1 12.29 17.31 1.38
C MET A 1 11.58 17.28 2.73
N ILE A 2 10.39 16.66 2.86
CA ILE A 2 9.62 16.67 4.12
C ILE A 2 10.41 16.04 5.30
N ILE A 3 11.15 14.97 5.03
CA ILE A 3 12.01 14.30 6.03
C ILE A 3 13.06 15.29 6.61
N ASP A 4 13.71 16.07 5.74
CA ASP A 4 14.70 17.06 6.19
C ASP A 4 14.07 18.10 7.11
N ARG A 5 12.84 18.51 6.81
CA ARG A 5 12.12 19.50 7.61
C ARG A 5 11.75 18.92 8.97
N ILE A 6 11.18 17.69 8.99
CA ILE A 6 10.84 17.04 10.26
C ILE A 6 12.08 16.86 11.13
N HIS A 7 13.19 16.40 10.57
CA HIS A 7 14.43 16.21 11.32
C HIS A 7 15.04 17.54 11.81
N SER A 8 14.92 18.60 11.02
CA SER A 8 15.35 19.94 11.43
C SER A 8 14.54 20.47 12.62
N ASP A 9 13.23 20.28 12.59
CA ASP A 9 12.34 20.78 13.64
C ASP A 9 12.34 19.87 14.88
N PHE A 10 12.61 18.57 14.69
CA PHE A 10 12.63 17.53 15.74
C PHE A 10 13.85 16.61 15.57
N PRO A 11 15.07 17.06 15.95
CA PRO A 11 16.31 16.34 15.64
C PRO A 11 16.43 14.96 16.31
N ASN A 12 15.71 14.71 17.39
CA ASN A 12 15.68 13.42 18.09
C ASN A 12 14.55 12.50 17.62
N ALA A 13 13.71 12.93 16.68
CA ALA A 13 12.61 12.10 16.19
C ALA A 13 13.12 10.98 15.29
N LYS A 14 12.59 9.79 15.48
CA LYS A 14 12.72 8.69 14.54
C LYS A 14 11.56 8.77 13.54
N ILE A 15 11.84 8.58 12.25
CA ILE A 15 10.86 8.73 11.16
C ILE A 15 10.64 7.38 10.50
N GLY A 16 9.44 6.83 10.61
CA GLY A 16 9.01 5.65 9.86
C GLY A 16 8.30 6.07 8.56
N ILE A 17 8.72 5.54 7.43
CA ILE A 17 8.06 5.73 6.13
C ILE A 17 7.33 4.44 5.78
N LEU A 18 6.01 4.52 5.69
CA LEU A 18 5.16 3.40 5.29
C LEU A 18 5.26 3.16 3.79
N GLY A 19 5.44 1.90 3.41
CA GLY A 19 5.29 1.47 2.03
C GLY A 19 3.84 1.57 1.57
N ILE A 20 3.64 1.70 0.26
CA ILE A 20 2.32 1.67 -0.36
C ILE A 20 1.96 0.20 -0.61
N GLN A 21 0.76 -0.21 -0.20
CA GLN A 21 0.21 -1.54 -0.52
C GLN A 21 0.00 -1.70 -2.04
N LEU A 22 0.07 -2.93 -2.52
CA LEU A 22 -0.20 -3.23 -3.92
C LEU A 22 -1.71 -3.15 -4.20
N PRO A 23 -2.12 -2.76 -5.42
CA PRO A 23 -3.53 -2.70 -5.79
C PRO A 23 -4.15 -4.09 -5.90
N CYS A 24 -5.48 -4.17 -5.76
CA CYS A 24 -6.24 -5.40 -5.92
C CYS A 24 -6.16 -5.92 -7.37
N PRO A 25 -5.68 -7.16 -7.60
CA PRO A 25 -5.59 -7.72 -8.96
C PRO A 25 -6.96 -7.91 -9.62
N ASN A 26 -7.98 -8.23 -8.82
CA ASN A 26 -9.36 -8.45 -9.27
C ASN A 26 -10.22 -7.20 -9.13
N GLY A 27 -9.62 -6.03 -9.03
CA GLY A 27 -10.30 -4.75 -8.82
C GLY A 27 -11.19 -4.29 -9.98
N GLY A 28 -11.33 -5.14 -11.00
CA GLY A 28 -12.32 -5.10 -12.06
C GLY A 28 -12.64 -3.72 -12.65
N ILE A 29 -13.77 -3.66 -13.31
CA ILE A 29 -14.35 -2.49 -14.00
C ILE A 29 -14.77 -1.37 -13.01
N THR A 30 -14.87 -1.68 -11.73
CA THR A 30 -15.27 -0.73 -10.68
C THR A 30 -14.05 -0.23 -9.93
N SER A 31 -13.24 0.60 -10.56
CA SER A 31 -12.17 1.30 -9.85
C SER A 31 -12.74 2.22 -8.76
N CYS A 32 -11.91 2.56 -7.78
CA CYS A 32 -12.25 3.54 -6.72
C CYS A 32 -12.64 4.93 -7.26
N TYR A 33 -12.47 5.17 -8.55
CA TYR A 33 -12.84 6.41 -9.23
C TYR A 33 -14.29 6.42 -9.76
N GLY A 34 -15.12 5.44 -9.35
CA GLY A 34 -16.53 5.41 -9.65
C GLY A 34 -16.89 4.79 -11.00
N ALA A 35 -18.19 4.70 -11.27
CA ALA A 35 -18.80 4.03 -12.43
C ALA A 35 -18.51 4.71 -13.80
N SER A 36 -17.51 5.56 -13.90
CA SER A 36 -17.22 6.34 -15.11
C SER A 36 -16.37 5.61 -16.16
N GLY A 37 -16.27 4.27 -16.07
CA GLY A 37 -15.62 3.48 -17.13
C GLY A 37 -14.09 3.59 -17.15
N TYR A 38 -13.47 4.01 -16.06
CA TYR A 38 -12.03 4.06 -15.98
C TYR A 38 -11.49 2.62 -15.90
N TYR A 39 -10.68 2.23 -16.90
CA TYR A 39 -10.03 0.93 -16.91
C TYR A 39 -8.95 0.88 -15.82
N HIS A 40 -9.06 -0.07 -14.91
CA HIS A 40 -8.05 -0.31 -13.88
C HIS A 40 -6.84 -1.02 -14.51
N ASP A 41 -5.76 -0.31 -14.68
CA ASP A 41 -4.48 -0.90 -15.09
C ASP A 41 -3.74 -1.46 -13.87
N TRP A 42 -4.21 -2.60 -13.37
CA TRP A 42 -3.59 -3.27 -12.23
C TRP A 42 -2.09 -3.49 -12.42
N TYR A 43 -1.66 -3.87 -13.62
CA TYR A 43 -0.24 -4.13 -13.88
C TYR A 43 0.59 -2.86 -13.78
N GLY A 44 0.21 -1.80 -14.44
CA GLY A 44 0.90 -0.51 -14.40
C GLY A 44 0.91 0.10 -13.00
N GLU A 45 -0.21 -0.01 -12.27
CA GLU A 45 -0.29 0.47 -10.88
C GLU A 45 0.59 -0.36 -9.94
N THR A 46 0.65 -1.69 -10.12
CA THR A 46 1.54 -2.58 -9.35
C THR A 46 3.01 -2.23 -9.58
N VAL A 47 3.43 -2.07 -10.84
CA VAL A 47 4.80 -1.68 -11.19
C VAL A 47 5.14 -0.32 -10.59
N THR A 48 4.23 0.63 -10.67
CA THR A 48 4.40 1.96 -10.08
C THR A 48 4.56 1.89 -8.56
N ALA A 49 3.71 1.15 -7.87
CA ALA A 49 3.78 0.97 -6.42
C ALA A 49 5.10 0.28 -5.99
N LEU A 50 5.52 -0.76 -6.70
CA LEU A 50 6.78 -1.45 -6.42
C LEU A 50 8.00 -0.54 -6.60
N ASN A 51 8.05 0.22 -7.69
CA ASN A 51 9.13 1.17 -7.96
C ASN A 51 9.18 2.28 -6.92
N TYR A 52 8.02 2.78 -6.50
CA TYR A 52 7.95 3.82 -5.48
C TYR A 52 8.38 3.28 -4.10
N ASN A 53 7.97 2.09 -3.72
CA ASN A 53 8.39 1.43 -2.49
C ASN A 53 9.91 1.21 -2.46
N LYS A 54 10.49 0.73 -3.57
CA LYS A 54 11.93 0.59 -3.72
C LYS A 54 12.65 1.93 -3.57
N PHE A 55 12.15 2.97 -4.21
CA PHE A 55 12.69 4.33 -4.06
C PHE A 55 12.68 4.80 -2.62
N LEU A 56 11.56 4.61 -1.88
CA LEU A 56 11.45 5.00 -0.47
C LEU A 56 12.46 4.23 0.40
N GLU A 57 12.56 2.92 0.19
CA GLU A 57 13.51 2.05 0.91
C GLU A 57 14.97 2.49 0.67
N GLU A 58 15.35 2.73 -0.59
CA GLU A 58 16.69 3.19 -0.96
C GLU A 58 16.99 4.58 -0.36
N LYS A 59 15.99 5.47 -0.31
CA LYS A 59 16.15 6.78 0.34
C LYS A 59 16.45 6.65 1.83
N CYS A 60 15.75 5.77 2.55
CA CYS A 60 15.99 5.55 3.97
C CYS A 60 17.40 5.00 4.26
N LYS A 61 18.01 4.30 3.30
CA LYS A 61 19.36 3.72 3.42
C LYS A 61 20.51 4.71 3.17
N LEU A 62 20.23 5.91 2.65
CA LEU A 62 21.25 6.91 2.43
C LEU A 62 21.90 7.35 3.75
N ASP A 63 23.19 7.62 3.75
CA ASP A 63 23.96 8.08 4.93
C ASP A 63 23.31 9.27 5.63
N LYS A 64 22.68 10.14 4.86
CA LYS A 64 21.96 11.29 5.37
C LYS A 64 20.75 10.93 6.24
N TYR A 65 20.11 9.76 6.03
CA TYR A 65 18.81 9.41 6.61
C TYR A 65 18.81 8.15 7.48
N LYS A 66 19.76 7.24 7.26
CA LYS A 66 19.77 5.87 7.83
C LYS A 66 19.68 5.83 9.37
N ASP A 67 20.17 6.86 10.06
CA ASP A 67 20.24 6.87 11.53
C ASP A 67 18.92 7.27 12.20
N TYR A 68 18.02 7.92 11.45
CA TYR A 68 16.76 8.41 11.99
C TYR A 68 15.53 8.13 11.12
N CYS A 69 15.71 7.62 9.91
CA CYS A 69 14.63 7.29 9.00
C CYS A 69 14.65 5.80 8.61
N LYS A 70 13.51 5.12 8.71
CA LYS A 70 13.37 3.70 8.37
C LYS A 70 12.17 3.47 7.48
N TYR A 71 12.34 2.65 6.44
CA TYR A 71 11.25 2.18 5.60
C TYR A 71 10.53 1.01 6.27
N PHE A 72 9.19 1.05 6.31
CA PHE A 72 8.33 0.00 6.83
C PHE A 72 7.62 -0.67 5.65
N ASP A 73 7.96 -1.92 5.39
CA ASP A 73 7.36 -2.70 4.31
C ASP A 73 5.98 -3.25 4.72
N THR A 74 4.98 -2.38 4.67
CA THR A 74 3.61 -2.75 5.01
C THR A 74 2.93 -3.63 3.97
N LYS A 75 3.47 -3.69 2.73
CA LYS A 75 2.93 -4.52 1.65
C LYS A 75 3.26 -6.00 1.79
N ALA A 76 4.35 -6.35 2.50
CA ALA A 76 4.86 -7.72 2.57
C ALA A 76 3.89 -8.73 3.20
N GLN A 77 2.97 -8.25 4.04
CA GLN A 77 1.98 -9.07 4.73
C GLN A 77 0.54 -8.71 4.34
N PHE A 78 0.37 -7.92 3.28
CA PHE A 78 -0.94 -7.47 2.84
C PHE A 78 -1.54 -8.44 1.82
N ASP A 79 -2.72 -8.97 2.12
CA ASP A 79 -3.48 -9.83 1.21
C ASP A 79 -4.21 -8.98 0.17
N VAL A 80 -3.65 -8.92 -1.03
CA VAL A 80 -4.18 -8.10 -2.13
C VAL A 80 -5.45 -8.67 -2.76
N GLU A 81 -5.77 -9.94 -2.52
CA GLU A 81 -6.92 -10.60 -3.13
C GLU A 81 -8.18 -10.43 -2.28
N TYR A 82 -8.07 -10.62 -0.96
CA TYR A 82 -9.24 -10.67 -0.08
C TYR A 82 -9.41 -9.45 0.82
N ASN A 83 -8.35 -8.67 1.03
CA ASN A 83 -8.39 -7.55 1.97
C ASN A 83 -8.64 -6.18 1.32
N TYR A 84 -9.22 -6.20 0.13
CA TYR A 84 -9.97 -5.08 -0.44
C TYR A 84 -11.48 -5.28 -0.29
N TRP A 85 -12.25 -4.24 -0.50
CA TRP A 85 -13.71 -4.35 -0.57
C TRP A 85 -14.10 -5.19 -1.79
N THR A 86 -14.91 -6.22 -1.57
CA THR A 86 -15.31 -7.16 -2.61
C THR A 86 -16.83 -7.26 -2.74
N LYS A 87 -17.29 -7.70 -3.91
CA LYS A 87 -18.70 -8.01 -4.20
C LYS A 87 -18.77 -9.17 -5.18
N ASP A 88 -19.78 -10.02 -5.02
CA ASP A 88 -20.08 -11.05 -6.00
C ASP A 88 -20.74 -10.40 -7.23
N MET A 89 -20.13 -10.55 -8.41
CA MET A 89 -20.61 -9.98 -9.65
C MET A 89 -20.12 -10.77 -10.85
N LYS A 90 -20.82 -10.63 -11.99
CA LYS A 90 -20.39 -11.27 -13.25
C LYS A 90 -18.98 -10.82 -13.61
N VAL A 91 -18.15 -11.76 -14.06
CA VAL A 91 -16.75 -11.51 -14.46
C VAL A 91 -16.63 -10.50 -15.60
N ASN A 92 -17.66 -10.42 -16.45
CA ASN A 92 -17.83 -9.39 -17.47
C ASN A 92 -19.29 -9.37 -17.97
N ASN A 93 -19.62 -8.41 -18.83
CA ASN A 93 -20.98 -8.21 -19.36
C ASN A 93 -21.45 -9.28 -20.36
N ARG A 94 -20.61 -10.24 -20.72
CA ARG A 94 -20.91 -11.36 -21.65
C ARG A 94 -20.85 -12.73 -20.99
N SER A 95 -20.62 -12.77 -19.69
CA SER A 95 -20.51 -14.02 -18.92
C SER A 95 -21.60 -14.13 -17.87
N GLU A 96 -22.11 -15.32 -17.66
CA GLU A 96 -22.99 -15.66 -16.54
C GLU A 96 -22.20 -16.13 -15.30
N VAL A 97 -20.88 -16.31 -15.42
CA VAL A 97 -20.01 -16.68 -14.31
C VAL A 97 -19.95 -15.52 -13.30
N VAL A 98 -20.24 -15.83 -12.05
CA VAL A 98 -20.20 -14.90 -10.92
C VAL A 98 -18.98 -15.24 -10.06
N GLU A 99 -18.17 -14.25 -9.79
CA GLU A 99 -17.00 -14.37 -8.91
C GLU A 99 -16.96 -13.21 -7.91
N ARG A 100 -16.22 -13.41 -6.84
CA ARG A 100 -15.94 -12.34 -5.87
C ARG A 100 -14.88 -11.42 -6.42
N ILE A 101 -15.27 -10.20 -6.76
CA ILE A 101 -14.45 -9.21 -7.43
C ILE A 101 -14.25 -8.00 -6.51
N GLY A 102 -13.04 -7.47 -6.48
CA GLY A 102 -12.73 -6.22 -5.78
C GLY A 102 -13.50 -5.04 -6.38
N ILE A 103 -14.19 -4.30 -5.54
CA ILE A 103 -14.96 -3.10 -5.93
C ILE A 103 -14.22 -1.80 -5.62
N ASN A 104 -13.07 -1.91 -4.97
CA ASN A 104 -12.16 -0.81 -4.72
C ASN A 104 -10.73 -1.33 -4.85
N GLY A 105 -10.05 -0.96 -5.92
CA GLY A 105 -8.71 -1.47 -6.23
C GLY A 105 -7.57 -0.84 -5.41
N ILE A 106 -7.84 0.21 -4.64
CA ILE A 106 -6.82 1.02 -3.96
C ILE A 106 -7.03 1.09 -2.45
N HIS A 107 -8.29 1.23 -1.99
CA HIS A 107 -8.58 1.39 -0.57
C HIS A 107 -8.88 0.04 0.07
N PRO A 108 -8.06 -0.42 1.03
CA PRO A 108 -8.27 -1.67 1.74
C PRO A 108 -9.62 -1.75 2.45
N SER A 109 -10.11 -2.95 2.68
CA SER A 109 -11.17 -3.23 3.64
C SER A 109 -10.69 -2.99 5.08
N LEU A 110 -11.58 -3.12 6.06
CA LEU A 110 -11.19 -3.05 7.47
C LEU A 110 -10.10 -4.09 7.81
N ASP A 111 -10.23 -5.32 7.30
CA ASP A 111 -9.23 -6.37 7.53
C ASP A 111 -7.90 -6.03 6.88
N GLY A 112 -7.91 -5.41 5.71
CA GLY A 112 -6.71 -4.90 5.06
C GLY A 112 -6.02 -3.80 5.86
N TYR A 113 -6.77 -2.86 6.41
CA TYR A 113 -6.20 -1.84 7.31
C TYR A 113 -5.65 -2.45 8.60
N ASN A 114 -6.28 -3.50 9.15
CA ASN A 114 -5.74 -4.23 10.29
C ASN A 114 -4.40 -4.90 9.96
N GLN A 115 -4.27 -5.55 8.79
CA GLN A 115 -2.99 -6.12 8.35
C GLN A 115 -1.89 -5.05 8.20
N ILE A 116 -2.23 -3.89 7.63
CA ILE A 116 -1.30 -2.76 7.55
C ILE A 116 -0.90 -2.30 8.95
N GLY A 117 -1.86 -2.19 9.85
CA GLY A 117 -1.64 -1.83 11.27
C GLY A 117 -0.71 -2.81 11.98
N ASP A 118 -0.90 -4.11 11.79
CA ASP A 118 -0.03 -5.14 12.36
C ASP A 118 1.41 -5.04 11.84
N SER A 119 1.57 -4.83 10.54
CA SER A 119 2.88 -4.65 9.92
C SER A 119 3.57 -3.39 10.43
N PHE A 120 2.80 -2.30 10.55
CA PHE A 120 3.28 -1.04 11.12
C PHE A 120 3.70 -1.20 12.58
N TYR A 121 2.89 -1.84 13.40
CA TYR A 121 3.19 -2.07 14.82
C TYR A 121 4.49 -2.84 15.00
N ARG A 122 4.69 -3.94 14.26
CA ARG A 122 5.94 -4.73 14.30
C ARG A 122 7.15 -3.88 13.91
N ALA A 123 7.06 -3.13 12.82
CA ALA A 123 8.14 -2.27 12.36
C ALA A 123 8.47 -1.14 13.34
N LEU A 124 7.43 -0.57 13.98
CA LEU A 124 7.60 0.46 15.00
C LEU A 124 8.31 -0.12 16.24
N VAL A 125 7.89 -1.30 16.72
CA VAL A 125 8.55 -1.97 17.85
C VAL A 125 10.03 -2.21 17.56
N GLU A 126 10.37 -2.69 16.34
CA GLU A 126 11.77 -2.91 15.94
C GLU A 126 12.56 -1.58 15.87
N MET A 127 11.95 -0.52 15.39
CA MET A 127 12.61 0.78 15.31
C MET A 127 12.89 1.39 16.68
N LEU A 128 12.06 1.12 17.68
CA LEU A 128 12.18 1.66 19.03
C LEU A 128 13.10 0.84 19.94
N LYS A 129 13.50 -0.37 19.55
CA LYS A 129 14.47 -1.20 20.30
C LYS A 129 15.92 -0.70 20.16
N HIS A 130 16.19 0.11 19.16
CA HIS A 130 17.52 0.63 18.80
C HIS A 130 17.50 2.16 18.77
#